data_57b7800eca3c88a908f32396dbcab728
#
_entry.id   57b7800eca3c88a908f32396dbcab728
#
_cell.length_a   1.000
_cell.length_b   1.000
_cell.length_c   1.000
_cell.angle_alpha   90.00
_cell.angle_beta   90.00
_cell.angle_gamma   90.00
#
_symmetry.space_group_name_H-M   'P 1'
#
loop_
_entity.id
_entity.type
_entity.pdbx_description
1 polymer ?
#
loop_
_entity_poly.entity_id
_entity_poly.type
_entity_poly.pdbx_seq_one_letter_code
_entity_poly.pdbx_strand_id
1 'polypeptide(L)'
;MDEILKDVYTWSAYSEEKKLHFNGHFIASQHPLFGNVVIDPPQTSDSDLEQMESLGSVQHIIITNRDHIRWSQKFQQKFGAEIHMNVNEITSSAIVPDRVFNHHDMIAGFLQAVAIPDNKTPGETALFWSDQKILFLGDALIGKPPGAVTLLPDEKYDDIIKAKVGIKILQNLDFKHLLLGDGYSILHKGKKVV
;
A
#
# COMPACT_ATOMS: atom_id res chain seq x y z
N MET A 1 -15.54 -5.61 -3.87
CA MET A 1 -14.27 -5.09 -4.45
C MET A 1 -14.20 -5.35 -5.94
N ASP A 2 -13.49 -4.50 -6.67
CA ASP A 2 -13.41 -4.54 -8.13
C ASP A 2 -12.03 -5.07 -8.57
N GLU A 3 -12.00 -5.99 -9.55
CA GLU A 3 -10.76 -6.41 -10.20
C GLU A 3 -10.31 -5.31 -11.16
N ILE A 4 -9.18 -4.66 -10.86
CA ILE A 4 -8.65 -3.52 -11.63
C ILE A 4 -7.48 -3.90 -12.55
N LEU A 5 -6.77 -4.96 -12.20
CA LEU A 5 -5.75 -5.63 -13.00
C LEU A 5 -5.91 -7.13 -12.74
N LYS A 6 -5.33 -7.97 -13.59
CA LYS A 6 -5.42 -9.43 -13.41
C LYS A 6 -4.97 -9.82 -12.00
N ASP A 7 -5.84 -10.51 -11.26
CA ASP A 7 -5.63 -10.98 -9.90
C ASP A 7 -5.36 -9.86 -8.86
N VAL A 8 -5.60 -8.59 -9.20
CA VAL A 8 -5.47 -7.43 -8.30
C VAL A 8 -6.80 -6.71 -8.18
N TYR A 9 -7.31 -6.66 -6.97
CA TYR A 9 -8.60 -6.06 -6.61
C TYR A 9 -8.40 -4.83 -5.75
N THR A 10 -9.36 -3.90 -5.82
CA THR A 10 -9.40 -2.72 -4.96
C THR A 10 -10.78 -2.49 -4.38
N TRP A 11 -10.83 -1.88 -3.23
CA TRP A 11 -12.04 -1.29 -2.64
C TRP A 11 -11.68 0.01 -1.93
N SER A 12 -12.66 0.81 -1.61
CA SER A 12 -12.43 2.13 -1.02
C SER A 12 -13.40 2.44 0.10
N ALA A 13 -12.92 3.16 1.10
CA ALA A 13 -13.74 3.83 2.09
C ALA A 13 -13.56 5.35 1.96
N TYR A 14 -14.66 6.09 1.84
CA TYR A 14 -14.58 7.55 1.74
C TYR A 14 -14.41 8.20 3.12
N SER A 15 -13.42 9.06 3.25
CA SER A 15 -13.20 9.88 4.43
C SER A 15 -13.84 11.26 4.25
N GLU A 16 -14.92 11.53 5.00
CA GLU A 16 -15.57 12.84 5.00
C GLU A 16 -14.64 13.94 5.52
N GLU A 17 -13.78 13.61 6.49
CA GLU A 17 -12.81 14.55 7.06
C GLU A 17 -11.76 14.97 6.03
N LYS A 18 -11.17 13.99 5.33
CA LYS A 18 -10.07 14.22 4.37
C LYS A 18 -10.57 14.56 2.97
N LYS A 19 -11.87 14.38 2.70
CA LYS A 19 -12.46 14.51 1.36
C LYS A 19 -11.72 13.67 0.32
N LEU A 20 -11.45 12.41 0.68
CA LEU A 20 -10.58 11.51 -0.06
C LEU A 20 -11.03 10.05 0.12
N HIS A 21 -10.80 9.22 -0.89
CA HIS A 21 -10.96 7.78 -0.79
C HIS A 21 -9.71 7.14 -0.21
N PHE A 22 -9.87 6.33 0.82
CA PHE A 22 -8.83 5.42 1.32
C PHE A 22 -9.00 4.07 0.64
N ASN A 23 -7.98 3.63 -0.06
CA ASN A 23 -8.03 2.41 -0.83
C ASN A 23 -7.30 1.26 -0.11
N GLY A 24 -7.87 0.07 -0.22
CA GLY A 24 -7.20 -1.18 0.05
C GLY A 24 -6.99 -1.94 -1.25
N HIS A 25 -5.93 -2.73 -1.30
CA HIS A 25 -5.64 -3.58 -2.45
C HIS A 25 -5.52 -5.03 -2.00
N PHE A 26 -6.18 -5.94 -2.73
CA PHE A 26 -6.07 -7.38 -2.52
C PHE A 26 -5.42 -8.01 -3.73
N ILE A 27 -4.42 -8.86 -3.51
CA ILE A 27 -3.72 -9.63 -4.55
C ILE A 27 -4.06 -11.09 -4.33
N ALA A 28 -4.80 -11.69 -5.28
CA ALA A 28 -5.05 -13.11 -5.33
C ALA A 28 -3.82 -13.81 -5.92
N SER A 29 -2.91 -14.29 -5.07
CA SER A 29 -1.69 -14.93 -5.53
C SER A 29 -1.99 -16.24 -6.26
N GLN A 30 -1.51 -16.37 -7.49
CA GLN A 30 -1.59 -17.61 -8.25
C GLN A 30 -0.47 -18.60 -7.87
N HIS A 31 0.46 -18.19 -7.02
CA HIS A 31 1.57 -19.05 -6.61
C HIS A 31 1.22 -19.78 -5.30
N PRO A 32 1.26 -21.13 -5.28
CA PRO A 32 0.77 -21.92 -4.14
C PRO A 32 1.56 -21.72 -2.83
N LEU A 33 2.76 -21.13 -2.90
CA LEU A 33 3.63 -20.92 -1.74
C LEU A 33 3.59 -19.46 -1.20
N PHE A 34 3.02 -18.51 -1.94
CA PHE A 34 3.14 -17.09 -1.56
C PHE A 34 1.94 -16.57 -0.78
N GLY A 35 0.77 -17.14 -0.97
CA GLY A 35 -0.45 -16.70 -0.31
C GLY A 35 -0.98 -15.35 -0.83
N ASN A 36 -2.23 -15.05 -0.48
CA ASN A 36 -2.87 -13.79 -0.86
C ASN A 36 -2.45 -12.64 0.06
N VAL A 37 -2.40 -11.46 -0.51
CA VAL A 37 -1.91 -10.25 0.16
C VAL A 37 -3.01 -9.20 0.21
N VAL A 38 -3.14 -8.52 1.34
CA VAL A 38 -3.88 -7.27 1.47
C VAL A 38 -2.91 -6.15 1.80
N ILE A 39 -3.07 -4.99 1.15
CA ILE A 39 -2.26 -3.79 1.37
C ILE A 39 -3.16 -2.68 1.90
N ASP A 40 -2.79 -2.07 3.03
CA ASP A 40 -3.42 -0.90 3.66
C ASP A 40 -4.95 -1.00 3.80
N PRO A 41 -5.54 -2.04 4.38
CA PRO A 41 -6.97 -2.30 4.35
C PRO A 41 -7.80 -1.23 5.07
N PRO A 42 -8.60 -0.41 4.37
CA PRO A 42 -9.57 0.49 5.00
C PRO A 42 -10.80 -0.28 5.47
N GLN A 43 -11.80 0.45 5.94
CA GLN A 43 -13.11 -0.14 6.23
C GLN A 43 -13.62 -0.93 5.03
N THR A 44 -14.16 -2.14 5.29
CA THR A 44 -14.47 -3.13 4.26
C THR A 44 -15.86 -3.69 4.51
N SER A 45 -16.64 -3.91 3.46
CA SER A 45 -17.95 -4.53 3.54
C SER A 45 -17.86 -6.05 3.78
N ASP A 46 -18.90 -6.63 4.33
CA ASP A 46 -18.97 -8.09 4.52
C ASP A 46 -18.88 -8.84 3.17
N SER A 47 -19.51 -8.28 2.13
CA SER A 47 -19.44 -8.87 0.77
C SER A 47 -18.04 -8.88 0.18
N ASP A 48 -17.24 -7.84 0.45
CA ASP A 48 -15.83 -7.83 0.01
C ASP A 48 -14.98 -8.83 0.79
N LEU A 49 -15.24 -8.98 2.10
CA LEU A 49 -14.58 -9.99 2.92
C LEU A 49 -14.90 -11.42 2.46
N GLU A 50 -16.18 -11.70 2.14
CA GLU A 50 -16.62 -12.99 1.57
C GLU A 50 -15.97 -13.25 0.21
N GLN A 51 -15.83 -12.22 -0.64
CA GLN A 51 -15.14 -12.34 -1.92
C GLN A 51 -13.67 -12.72 -1.74
N MET A 52 -12.95 -12.09 -0.77
CA MET A 52 -11.57 -12.46 -0.44
C MET A 52 -11.46 -13.92 0.02
N GLU A 53 -12.38 -14.36 0.87
CA GLU A 53 -12.44 -15.78 1.30
C GLU A 53 -12.62 -16.73 0.12
N SER A 54 -13.51 -16.40 -0.83
CA SER A 54 -13.77 -17.20 -2.02
C SER A 54 -12.55 -17.29 -2.97
N LEU A 55 -11.71 -16.26 -2.96
CA LEU A 55 -10.47 -16.18 -3.74
C LEU A 55 -9.25 -16.81 -3.01
N GLY A 56 -9.45 -17.48 -1.87
CA GLY A 56 -8.43 -18.23 -1.16
C GLY A 56 -7.97 -17.60 0.16
N SER A 57 -8.80 -16.70 0.73
CA SER A 57 -8.54 -16.01 2.01
C SER A 57 -7.32 -15.06 1.95
N VAL A 58 -6.91 -14.51 3.10
CA VAL A 58 -5.77 -13.57 3.23
C VAL A 58 -4.71 -14.20 4.12
N GLN A 59 -3.47 -14.22 3.69
CA GLN A 59 -2.33 -14.71 4.46
C GLN A 59 -1.42 -13.59 4.94
N HIS A 60 -1.31 -12.50 4.17
CA HIS A 60 -0.42 -11.39 4.48
C HIS A 60 -1.18 -10.06 4.44
N ILE A 61 -0.97 -9.25 5.46
CA ILE A 61 -1.44 -7.86 5.55
C ILE A 61 -0.20 -6.99 5.56
N ILE A 62 0.00 -6.15 4.54
CA ILE A 62 1.17 -5.28 4.46
C ILE A 62 0.73 -3.84 4.69
N ILE A 63 1.41 -3.16 5.59
CA ILE A 63 1.16 -1.77 5.96
C ILE A 63 2.31 -0.92 5.42
N THR A 64 1.99 0.04 4.54
CA THR A 64 2.98 0.89 3.87
C THR A 64 3.60 1.92 4.80
N ASN A 65 2.85 2.40 5.80
CA ASN A 65 3.31 3.28 6.87
C ASN A 65 2.36 3.19 8.09
N ARG A 66 2.77 3.69 9.25
CA ARG A 66 1.98 3.59 10.50
C ARG A 66 0.61 4.26 10.47
N ASP A 67 0.38 5.21 9.59
CA ASP A 67 -0.91 5.90 9.47
C ASP A 67 -1.91 5.07 8.62
N HIS A 68 -1.43 4.04 7.94
CA HIS A 68 -2.20 3.08 7.14
C HIS A 68 -2.55 1.77 7.88
N ILE A 69 -2.39 1.72 9.20
CA ILE A 69 -2.82 0.57 10.02
C ILE A 69 -4.31 0.26 9.80
N ARG A 70 -5.16 1.28 9.79
CA ARG A 70 -6.59 1.22 9.44
C ARG A 70 -7.28 -0.02 10.02
N TRP A 71 -7.82 -0.92 9.20
CA TRP A 71 -8.52 -2.14 9.63
C TRP A 71 -7.61 -3.39 9.72
N SER A 72 -6.30 -3.27 9.63
CA SER A 72 -5.37 -4.40 9.61
C SER A 72 -5.59 -5.40 10.75
N GLN A 73 -5.85 -4.93 11.98
CA GLN A 73 -6.13 -5.82 13.12
C GLN A 73 -7.45 -6.59 12.96
N LYS A 74 -8.48 -5.99 12.33
CA LYS A 74 -9.74 -6.69 12.03
C LYS A 74 -9.51 -7.77 10.97
N PHE A 75 -8.70 -7.49 9.97
CA PHE A 75 -8.29 -8.47 8.96
C PHE A 75 -7.50 -9.61 9.61
N GLN A 76 -6.54 -9.29 10.48
CA GLN A 76 -5.79 -10.29 11.22
C GLN A 76 -6.71 -11.21 12.04
N GLN A 77 -7.65 -10.64 12.79
CA GLN A 77 -8.61 -11.39 13.59
C GLN A 77 -9.52 -12.30 12.74
N LYS A 78 -9.95 -11.80 11.57
CA LYS A 78 -10.85 -12.55 10.68
C LYS A 78 -10.14 -13.68 9.95
N PHE A 79 -8.95 -13.43 9.37
CA PHE A 79 -8.27 -14.34 8.46
C PHE A 79 -7.11 -15.11 9.10
N GLY A 80 -6.66 -14.71 10.29
CA GLY A 80 -5.44 -15.26 10.89
C GLY A 80 -4.16 -14.87 10.15
N ALA A 81 -4.21 -13.78 9.36
CA ALA A 81 -3.13 -13.30 8.51
C ALA A 81 -2.01 -12.63 9.31
N GLU A 82 -0.76 -12.70 8.82
CA GLU A 82 0.38 -12.01 9.42
C GLU A 82 0.42 -10.54 9.00
N ILE A 83 0.60 -9.63 9.97
CA ILE A 83 0.80 -8.20 9.69
C ILE A 83 2.28 -7.93 9.50
N HIS A 84 2.62 -7.31 8.37
CA HIS A 84 3.98 -6.88 7.99
C HIS A 84 4.09 -5.36 8.02
N MET A 85 5.16 -4.83 8.60
CA MET A 85 5.42 -3.38 8.67
C MET A 85 6.92 -3.09 8.59
N ASN A 86 7.28 -1.93 8.06
CA ASN A 86 8.67 -1.49 8.04
C ASN A 86 9.22 -1.32 9.46
N VAL A 87 10.46 -1.78 9.68
CA VAL A 87 11.12 -1.75 11.00
C VAL A 87 11.16 -0.34 11.61
N ASN A 88 11.28 0.70 10.78
CA ASN A 88 11.35 2.10 11.24
C ASN A 88 10.00 2.66 11.73
N GLU A 89 8.88 1.94 11.50
CA GLU A 89 7.56 2.36 11.99
C GLU A 89 7.24 1.85 13.41
N ILE A 90 7.93 0.81 13.88
CA ILE A 90 7.57 0.06 15.10
C ILE A 90 7.50 0.95 16.33
N THR A 91 8.49 1.83 16.53
CA THR A 91 8.62 2.64 17.76
C THR A 91 7.41 3.57 17.99
N SER A 92 6.76 4.01 16.92
CA SER A 92 5.61 4.93 16.96
C SER A 92 4.33 4.32 16.40
N SER A 93 4.32 3.00 16.19
CA SER A 93 3.16 2.26 15.72
C SER A 93 2.14 2.03 16.84
N ALA A 94 0.85 2.11 16.52
CA ALA A 94 -0.24 1.76 17.42
C ALA A 94 -0.43 0.23 17.58
N ILE A 95 0.27 -0.58 16.78
CA ILE A 95 0.21 -2.05 16.81
C ILE A 95 1.61 -2.64 16.77
N VAL A 96 1.72 -3.89 17.20
CA VAL A 96 2.93 -4.72 17.04
C VAL A 96 2.73 -5.62 15.83
N PRO A 97 3.53 -5.50 14.76
CA PRO A 97 3.42 -6.38 13.60
C PRO A 97 3.96 -7.79 13.92
N ASP A 98 3.50 -8.81 13.19
CA ASP A 98 4.01 -10.18 13.30
C ASP A 98 5.37 -10.31 12.59
N ARG A 99 5.58 -9.53 11.53
CA ARG A 99 6.79 -9.51 10.72
C ARG A 99 7.25 -8.08 10.47
N VAL A 100 8.55 -7.91 10.43
CA VAL A 100 9.17 -6.64 10.04
C VAL A 100 9.95 -6.81 8.75
N PHE A 101 10.05 -5.73 7.98
CA PHE A 101 10.84 -5.70 6.77
C PHE A 101 11.67 -4.43 6.67
N ASN A 102 12.70 -4.46 5.85
CA ASN A 102 13.60 -3.37 5.52
C ASN A 102 13.52 -3.03 4.03
N HIS A 103 14.21 -1.98 3.64
CA HIS A 103 14.43 -1.65 2.24
C HIS A 103 15.04 -2.83 1.47
N HIS A 104 14.50 -3.16 0.31
CA HIS A 104 14.82 -4.28 -0.57
C HIS A 104 14.38 -5.67 -0.12
N ASP A 105 13.81 -5.85 1.06
CA ASP A 105 13.25 -7.14 1.43
C ASP A 105 12.10 -7.55 0.49
N MET A 106 12.00 -8.86 0.24
CA MET A 106 10.91 -9.45 -0.51
C MET A 106 9.81 -9.93 0.45
N ILE A 107 8.62 -9.37 0.32
CA ILE A 107 7.46 -9.71 1.15
C ILE A 107 6.53 -10.61 0.34
N ALA A 108 5.97 -11.64 0.99
CA ALA A 108 5.12 -12.65 0.34
C ALA A 108 5.76 -13.24 -0.93
N GLY A 109 7.09 -13.22 -1.03
CA GLY A 109 7.86 -13.82 -2.13
C GLY A 109 7.90 -13.05 -3.46
N PHE A 110 7.12 -11.97 -3.62
CA PHE A 110 7.02 -11.26 -4.91
C PHE A 110 6.94 -9.72 -4.81
N LEU A 111 6.68 -9.16 -3.64
CA LEU A 111 6.62 -7.72 -3.43
C LEU A 111 7.94 -7.21 -2.84
N GLN A 112 8.68 -6.41 -3.59
CA GLN A 112 9.88 -5.76 -3.08
C GLN A 112 9.52 -4.50 -2.29
N ALA A 113 10.00 -4.42 -1.05
CA ALA A 113 9.90 -3.22 -0.22
C ALA A 113 10.88 -2.15 -0.68
N VAL A 114 10.40 -0.96 -0.98
CA VAL A 114 11.20 0.21 -1.38
C VAL A 114 10.94 1.34 -0.40
N ALA A 115 11.78 1.48 0.63
CA ALA A 115 11.66 2.57 1.59
C ALA A 115 11.89 3.93 0.91
N ILE A 116 11.03 4.90 1.21
CA ILE A 116 11.09 6.26 0.66
C ILE A 116 11.64 7.17 1.76
N PRO A 117 12.89 7.64 1.63
CA PRO A 117 13.52 8.42 2.68
C PRO A 117 12.90 9.82 2.85
N ASP A 118 13.08 10.38 4.03
CA ASP A 118 12.66 11.73 4.38
C ASP A 118 11.17 12.03 4.11
N ASN A 119 10.32 11.01 4.15
CA ASN A 119 8.88 11.16 3.92
C ASN A 119 8.14 11.49 5.22
N LYS A 120 6.80 11.56 5.18
CA LYS A 120 5.91 11.87 6.31
C LYS A 120 6.19 10.98 7.53
N THR A 121 6.47 9.71 7.31
CA THR A 121 6.85 8.75 8.35
C THR A 121 8.21 8.15 8.05
N PRO A 122 8.98 7.72 9.07
CA PRO A 122 10.34 7.22 8.86
C PRO A 122 10.41 5.87 8.12
N GLY A 123 9.31 5.12 8.08
CA GLY A 123 9.21 3.82 7.43
C GLY A 123 8.31 3.82 6.21
N GLU A 124 7.98 4.98 5.63
CA GLU A 124 7.18 5.06 4.39
C GLU A 124 7.76 4.15 3.33
N THR A 125 6.97 3.21 2.84
CA THR A 125 7.43 2.15 1.96
C THR A 125 6.50 1.96 0.76
N ALA A 126 7.07 2.05 -0.45
CA ALA A 126 6.44 1.55 -1.66
C ALA A 126 6.61 0.02 -1.75
N LEU A 127 5.62 -0.66 -2.34
CA LEU A 127 5.72 -2.08 -2.64
C LEU A 127 5.76 -2.25 -4.16
N PHE A 128 6.84 -2.82 -4.65
CA PHE A 128 7.05 -2.99 -6.09
C PHE A 128 6.91 -4.44 -6.51
N TRP A 129 5.95 -4.71 -7.39
CA TRP A 129 5.78 -6.00 -8.06
C TRP A 129 6.35 -5.93 -9.48
N SER A 130 7.61 -6.31 -9.62
CA SER A 130 8.39 -6.15 -10.86
C SER A 130 7.77 -6.88 -12.05
N ASP A 131 7.33 -8.13 -11.85
CA ASP A 131 6.81 -8.99 -12.93
C ASP A 131 5.51 -8.43 -13.54
N GLN A 132 4.69 -7.80 -12.73
CA GLN A 132 3.44 -7.17 -13.15
C GLN A 132 3.59 -5.67 -13.44
N LYS A 133 4.77 -5.09 -13.19
CA LYS A 133 5.04 -3.64 -13.31
C LYS A 133 4.05 -2.78 -12.51
N ILE A 134 3.73 -3.22 -11.30
CA ILE A 134 2.82 -2.53 -10.39
C ILE A 134 3.62 -1.93 -9.24
N LEU A 135 3.33 -0.67 -8.92
CA LEU A 135 3.83 0.01 -7.73
C LEU A 135 2.65 0.40 -6.84
N PHE A 136 2.70 -0.03 -5.58
CA PHE A 136 1.74 0.38 -4.54
C PHE A 136 2.41 1.44 -3.66
N LEU A 137 1.69 2.52 -3.37
CA LEU A 137 2.13 3.61 -2.51
C LEU A 137 1.10 3.93 -1.42
N GLY A 138 1.61 4.22 -0.23
CA GLY A 138 0.85 4.81 0.86
C GLY A 138 0.75 6.33 0.74
N ASP A 139 1.24 7.07 1.75
CA ASP A 139 1.18 8.53 1.86
C ASP A 139 2.23 9.27 1.03
N ALA A 140 3.19 8.57 0.44
CA ALA A 140 4.25 9.21 -0.36
C ALA A 140 3.70 10.08 -1.49
N LEU A 141 2.60 9.65 -2.11
CA LEU A 141 1.87 10.40 -3.14
C LEU A 141 0.37 10.14 -3.05
N ILE A 142 -0.42 11.18 -3.21
CA ILE A 142 -1.88 11.14 -3.20
C ILE A 142 -2.41 11.28 -4.64
N GLY A 143 -3.36 10.42 -5.02
CA GLY A 143 -4.02 10.45 -6.33
C GLY A 143 -5.07 11.55 -6.43
N LYS A 144 -4.64 12.79 -6.60
CA LYS A 144 -5.54 13.94 -6.70
C LYS A 144 -4.88 15.08 -7.49
N PRO A 145 -5.56 15.65 -8.52
CA PRO A 145 -6.83 15.22 -9.11
C PRO A 145 -6.72 13.88 -9.87
N PRO A 146 -7.83 13.31 -10.37
CA PRO A 146 -7.77 12.09 -11.19
C PRO A 146 -6.76 12.20 -12.33
N GLY A 147 -5.88 11.19 -12.47
CA GLY A 147 -4.83 11.16 -13.50
C GLY A 147 -3.55 11.89 -13.14
N ALA A 148 -3.45 12.47 -11.94
CA ALA A 148 -2.26 13.12 -11.41
C ALA A 148 -1.98 12.66 -9.98
N VAL A 149 -0.78 12.98 -9.51
CA VAL A 149 -0.38 12.75 -8.10
C VAL A 149 0.10 14.04 -7.47
N THR A 150 -0.09 14.16 -6.17
CA THR A 150 0.39 15.28 -5.36
C THR A 150 1.05 14.78 -4.08
N LEU A 151 1.91 15.59 -3.52
CA LEU A 151 2.37 15.43 -2.14
C LEU A 151 1.25 15.81 -1.15
N LEU A 152 1.37 15.37 0.07
CA LEU A 152 0.62 15.93 1.19
C LEU A 152 1.01 17.41 1.41
N PRO A 153 0.21 18.20 2.17
CA PRO A 153 0.57 19.56 2.55
C PRO A 153 1.93 19.63 3.23
N ASP A 154 2.67 20.73 3.00
CA ASP A 154 4.07 20.89 3.42
C ASP A 154 4.26 20.68 4.94
N GLU A 155 3.27 21.04 5.75
CA GLU A 155 3.30 20.86 7.21
C GLU A 155 3.26 19.39 7.69
N LYS A 156 3.09 18.44 6.76
CA LYS A 156 3.14 17.01 7.05
C LYS A 156 4.56 16.43 7.00
N TYR A 157 5.52 17.22 6.59
CA TYR A 157 6.91 16.79 6.42
C TYR A 157 7.83 17.60 7.35
N ASP A 158 8.85 16.97 7.88
CA ASP A 158 9.92 17.67 8.60
C ASP A 158 10.72 18.58 7.64
N ASP A 159 10.90 18.12 6.38
CA ASP A 159 11.56 18.87 5.30
C ASP A 159 10.97 18.45 3.96
N ILE A 160 10.10 19.27 3.41
CA ILE A 160 9.42 19.02 2.12
C ILE A 160 10.41 18.92 0.94
N ILE A 161 11.56 19.59 1.01
CA ILE A 161 12.57 19.53 -0.06
C ILE A 161 13.22 18.15 -0.06
N LYS A 162 13.58 17.63 1.11
CA LYS A 162 14.12 16.27 1.25
C LYS A 162 13.09 15.23 0.84
N ALA A 163 11.83 15.38 1.24
CA ALA A 163 10.75 14.48 0.83
C ALA A 163 10.61 14.42 -0.71
N LYS A 164 10.66 15.56 -1.40
CA LYS A 164 10.66 15.63 -2.88
C LYS A 164 11.87 14.93 -3.51
N VAL A 165 13.03 14.98 -2.84
CA VAL A 165 14.23 14.23 -3.28
C VAL A 165 14.06 12.75 -3.03
N GLY A 166 13.54 12.36 -1.85
CA GLY A 166 13.31 10.98 -1.46
C GLY A 166 12.42 10.21 -2.44
N ILE A 167 11.33 10.84 -2.91
CA ILE A 167 10.41 10.23 -3.88
C ILE A 167 11.09 9.88 -5.21
N LYS A 168 12.17 10.56 -5.60
CA LYS A 168 12.88 10.25 -6.86
C LYS A 168 13.45 8.83 -6.92
N ILE A 169 13.58 8.13 -5.79
CA ILE A 169 13.98 6.72 -5.78
C ILE A 169 13.03 5.87 -6.65
N LEU A 170 11.76 6.25 -6.72
CA LEU A 170 10.73 5.55 -7.50
C LEU A 170 10.99 5.62 -9.00
N GLN A 171 11.72 6.63 -9.49
CA GLN A 171 12.07 6.77 -10.91
C GLN A 171 13.01 5.65 -11.40
N ASN A 172 13.71 4.98 -10.49
CA ASN A 172 14.58 3.85 -10.80
C ASN A 172 13.81 2.54 -11.04
N LEU A 173 12.50 2.51 -10.71
CA LEU A 173 11.66 1.32 -10.86
C LEU A 173 10.98 1.31 -12.23
N ASP A 174 10.85 0.13 -12.86
CA ASP A 174 10.14 -0.04 -14.13
C ASP A 174 8.68 -0.46 -13.90
N PHE A 175 7.83 0.50 -13.52
CA PHE A 175 6.41 0.27 -13.30
C PHE A 175 5.54 0.98 -14.36
N LYS A 176 4.36 0.41 -14.58
CA LYS A 176 3.32 0.91 -15.49
C LYS A 176 2.08 1.35 -14.73
N HIS A 177 1.72 0.56 -13.72
CA HIS A 177 0.54 0.74 -12.89
C HIS A 177 0.96 1.33 -11.54
N LEU A 178 0.26 2.38 -11.11
CA LEU A 178 0.48 3.04 -9.83
C LEU A 178 -0.80 2.94 -9.01
N LEU A 179 -0.79 2.10 -7.99
CA LEU A 179 -1.91 1.88 -7.09
C LEU A 179 -1.66 2.65 -5.79
N LEU A 180 -2.59 3.52 -5.44
CA LEU A 180 -2.43 4.49 -4.37
C LEU A 180 -3.34 4.13 -3.19
N GLY A 181 -2.81 4.20 -1.99
CA GLY A 181 -3.56 4.03 -0.73
C GLY A 181 -4.58 5.14 -0.53
N ASP A 182 -4.34 6.31 -1.14
CA ASP A 182 -5.21 7.48 -1.03
C ASP A 182 -5.48 8.12 -2.39
N GLY A 183 -6.77 8.36 -2.67
CA GLY A 183 -7.22 9.00 -3.91
C GLY A 183 -7.33 8.05 -5.10
N TYR A 184 -7.07 8.55 -6.31
CA TYR A 184 -7.27 7.82 -7.56
C TYR A 184 -5.99 7.12 -8.03
N SER A 185 -6.04 5.79 -8.14
CA SER A 185 -4.96 4.99 -8.75
C SER A 185 -4.81 5.28 -10.25
N ILE A 186 -3.61 5.09 -10.80
CA ILE A 186 -3.28 5.35 -12.21
C ILE A 186 -2.89 4.04 -12.89
N LEU A 187 -3.85 3.43 -13.59
CA LEU A 187 -3.70 2.10 -14.18
C LEU A 187 -2.82 2.07 -15.44
N HIS A 188 -2.54 3.21 -16.05
CA HIS A 188 -1.70 3.28 -17.25
C HIS A 188 -0.77 4.49 -17.18
N LYS A 189 0.50 4.28 -17.57
CA LYS A 189 1.52 5.35 -17.58
C LYS A 189 1.83 5.93 -16.19
N GLY A 190 1.64 5.14 -15.10
CA GLY A 190 1.87 5.58 -13.73
C GLY A 190 3.25 6.21 -13.51
N LYS A 191 4.31 5.67 -14.11
CA LYS A 191 5.66 6.22 -14.02
C LYS A 191 5.80 7.66 -14.58
N LYS A 192 4.90 8.09 -15.46
CA LYS A 192 5.00 9.42 -16.08
C LYS A 192 4.51 10.55 -15.18
N VAL A 193 3.80 10.23 -14.12
CA VAL A 193 3.24 11.20 -13.18
C VAL A 193 4.02 11.32 -11.87
N VAL A 194 4.99 10.43 -11.66
CA VAL A 194 5.99 10.41 -10.58
C VAL A 194 7.34 10.96 -11.12
#